data_3ca6213608e6dee1852a4f8b567abcc3
#
_entry.id   3ca6213608e6dee1852a4f8b567abcc3
#
_cell.length_a   1.000
_cell.length_b   1.000
_cell.length_c   1.000
_cell.angle_alpha   90.00
_cell.angle_beta   90.00
_cell.angle_gamma   90.00
#
_symmetry.space_group_name_H-M   'P 1'
#
loop_
_entity.id
_entity.type
_entity.pdbx_description
1 polymer ?
#
loop_
_entity_poly.entity_id
_entity_poly.type
_entity_poly.pdbx_seq_one_letter_code
_entity_poly.pdbx_strand_id
1 'polypeptide(L)'
;MRLCSRLLPLLVPFAAFFTAALTASDAVTFTRHPDRIRIEIGGRHFSDYIHAGWPKPSLYPILDADGTSYTRDFPFQKNPAEVPDHDWHRGVWFAHGAVNGHDLWREIPEKKTGRIVLDTILETRDGSGGVLRLRHRWEAHDAKILLTDETVIRIQRTAAGTILDYEVTLRATHGAVTLGDTEEGTMAVRINEALRVTHGKNKDKRPGTGALVNAAGDRGIPVWGKRAAWCDASGPLADGRVIGVALLEHPQNFRHPTWWHARDYGLLSANPFGRHDFEKLKDQPTAGDHVIPAGGSLTLRYRLIFHRGDEKSARIADLFAAYAAEK
;
A
#
# COMPACT_ATOMS: atom_id res chain seq x y z
N MET A 1 -49.21 -33.49 -53.44
CA MET A 1 -47.90 -33.11 -52.97
C MET A 1 -48.10 -32.24 -51.75
N ARG A 2 -47.81 -32.75 -50.51
CA ARG A 2 -47.89 -32.01 -49.25
C ARG A 2 -46.49 -31.75 -48.81
N LEU A 3 -46.04 -30.45 -48.73
CA LEU A 3 -44.76 -30.02 -48.11
C LEU A 3 -44.94 -30.01 -46.60
N CYS A 4 -44.14 -30.84 -45.96
CA CYS A 4 -43.99 -30.81 -44.51
C CYS A 4 -42.84 -29.87 -44.15
N SER A 5 -43.15 -28.67 -43.61
CA SER A 5 -42.15 -27.74 -43.02
C SER A 5 -41.76 -28.22 -41.60
N ARG A 6 -40.53 -28.63 -41.45
CA ARG A 6 -39.94 -28.93 -40.12
C ARG A 6 -39.38 -27.63 -39.52
N LEU A 7 -39.97 -27.17 -38.44
CA LEU A 7 -39.42 -26.12 -37.58
C LEU A 7 -38.35 -26.73 -36.69
N LEU A 8 -37.09 -26.24 -36.80
CA LEU A 8 -36.02 -26.51 -35.83
C LEU A 8 -36.20 -25.57 -34.64
N PRO A 9 -36.11 -26.05 -33.39
CA PRO A 9 -36.07 -25.17 -32.22
C PRO A 9 -34.68 -24.53 -32.09
N LEU A 10 -34.66 -23.19 -32.03
CA LEU A 10 -33.47 -22.42 -31.62
C LEU A 10 -33.18 -22.66 -30.14
N LEU A 11 -32.11 -23.35 -29.84
CA LEU A 11 -31.55 -23.42 -28.49
C LEU A 11 -30.77 -22.13 -28.19
N VAL A 12 -31.36 -21.27 -27.37
CA VAL A 12 -30.64 -20.10 -26.79
C VAL A 12 -29.82 -20.60 -25.62
N PRO A 13 -28.49 -20.42 -25.59
CA PRO A 13 -27.70 -20.79 -24.44
C PRO A 13 -27.98 -19.82 -23.30
N PHE A 14 -28.53 -20.34 -22.22
CA PHE A 14 -28.71 -19.63 -20.97
C PHE A 14 -27.30 -19.50 -20.30
N ALA A 15 -26.69 -18.33 -20.44
CA ALA A 15 -25.49 -18.01 -19.70
C ALA A 15 -25.85 -17.86 -18.19
N ALA A 16 -25.58 -18.90 -17.42
CA ALA A 16 -25.68 -18.83 -15.97
C ALA A 16 -24.58 -17.92 -15.43
N PHE A 17 -24.94 -16.69 -15.10
CA PHE A 17 -24.09 -15.85 -14.26
C PHE A 17 -24.02 -16.48 -12.87
N PHE A 18 -22.92 -17.18 -12.59
CA PHE A 18 -22.55 -17.54 -11.24
C PHE A 18 -22.18 -16.24 -10.49
N THR A 19 -23.13 -15.60 -9.85
CA THR A 19 -22.87 -14.69 -8.75
C THR A 19 -22.38 -15.55 -7.60
N ALA A 20 -21.07 -15.58 -7.38
CA ALA A 20 -20.52 -16.13 -6.16
C ALA A 20 -21.12 -15.33 -4.99
N ALA A 21 -22.04 -15.93 -4.26
CA ALA A 21 -22.55 -15.38 -3.01
C ALA A 21 -21.34 -15.29 -2.08
N LEU A 22 -20.87 -14.07 -1.79
CA LEU A 22 -19.93 -13.83 -0.69
C LEU A 22 -20.60 -14.38 0.58
N THR A 23 -20.04 -15.43 1.11
CA THR A 23 -20.53 -16.03 2.35
C THR A 23 -20.31 -15.04 3.49
N ALA A 24 -21.10 -15.11 4.55
CA ALA A 24 -20.92 -14.31 5.77
C ALA A 24 -19.49 -14.45 6.37
N SER A 25 -18.73 -15.43 5.89
CA SER A 25 -17.32 -15.69 6.26
C SER A 25 -16.31 -14.66 5.76
N ASP A 26 -16.67 -13.75 4.85
CA ASP A 26 -15.75 -12.74 4.29
C ASP A 26 -16.10 -11.30 4.68
N ALA A 27 -17.05 -11.12 5.60
CA ALA A 27 -17.44 -9.81 6.10
C ALA A 27 -16.25 -9.15 6.85
N VAL A 28 -15.97 -7.90 6.51
CA VAL A 28 -15.01 -7.05 7.21
C VAL A 28 -15.73 -6.35 8.34
N THR A 29 -15.16 -6.34 9.53
CA THR A 29 -15.68 -5.65 10.72
C THR A 29 -14.63 -4.76 11.36
N PHE A 30 -15.07 -3.65 11.98
CA PHE A 30 -14.20 -2.68 12.62
C PHE A 30 -14.56 -2.52 14.10
N THR A 31 -13.59 -2.72 14.99
CA THR A 31 -13.74 -2.47 16.43
C THR A 31 -12.80 -1.36 16.88
N ARG A 32 -13.35 -0.27 17.43
CA ARG A 32 -12.58 0.88 17.89
C ARG A 32 -11.99 0.62 19.27
N HIS A 33 -10.69 0.90 19.42
CA HIS A 33 -9.95 0.93 20.68
C HIS A 33 -9.30 2.32 20.85
N PRO A 34 -8.83 2.66 22.07
CA PRO A 34 -8.21 3.98 22.32
C PRO A 34 -6.99 4.30 21.46
N ASP A 35 -6.23 3.27 21.04
CA ASP A 35 -4.95 3.36 20.34
C ASP A 35 -5.00 2.85 18.89
N ARG A 36 -6.06 2.12 18.52
CA ARG A 36 -6.18 1.47 17.23
C ARG A 36 -7.63 1.17 16.83
N ILE A 37 -7.81 0.82 15.58
CA ILE A 37 -9.05 0.22 15.07
C ILE A 37 -8.69 -1.20 14.65
N ARG A 38 -9.24 -2.21 15.34
CA ARG A 38 -9.12 -3.61 14.98
C ARG A 38 -9.95 -3.88 13.73
N ILE A 39 -9.37 -4.60 12.77
CA ILE A 39 -9.97 -4.99 11.51
C ILE A 39 -9.98 -6.52 11.43
N GLU A 40 -11.16 -7.09 11.26
CA GLU A 40 -11.33 -8.53 11.11
C GLU A 40 -12.00 -8.86 9.79
N ILE A 41 -11.68 -10.01 9.21
CA ILE A 41 -12.34 -10.57 8.02
C ILE A 41 -12.87 -11.94 8.39
N GLY A 42 -14.19 -12.12 8.31
CA GLY A 42 -14.84 -13.37 8.72
C GLY A 42 -14.60 -13.72 10.20
N GLY A 43 -14.54 -12.72 11.08
CA GLY A 43 -14.27 -12.87 12.51
C GLY A 43 -12.82 -13.25 12.85
N ARG A 44 -11.89 -13.16 11.87
CA ARG A 44 -10.46 -13.40 12.09
C ARG A 44 -9.68 -12.11 11.97
N HIS A 45 -8.70 -11.91 12.85
CA HIS A 45 -7.83 -10.74 12.80
C HIS A 45 -7.13 -10.64 11.45
N PHE A 46 -7.32 -9.51 10.78
CA PHE A 46 -6.63 -9.14 9.53
C PHE A 46 -5.55 -8.09 9.80
N SER A 47 -5.92 -7.02 10.52
CA SER A 47 -4.99 -5.92 10.80
C SER A 47 -5.49 -5.06 11.96
N ASP A 48 -4.61 -4.23 12.49
CA ASP A 48 -4.93 -3.08 13.33
C ASP A 48 -4.52 -1.78 12.62
N TYR A 49 -5.44 -0.84 12.46
CA TYR A 49 -5.08 0.53 12.12
C TYR A 49 -4.63 1.24 13.40
N ILE A 50 -3.33 1.27 13.62
CA ILE A 50 -2.70 1.82 14.82
C ILE A 50 -2.53 3.33 14.61
N HIS A 51 -3.18 4.14 15.44
CA HIS A 51 -3.22 5.60 15.30
C HIS A 51 -2.67 6.35 16.52
N ALA A 52 -2.27 5.66 17.57
CA ALA A 52 -1.65 6.26 18.75
C ALA A 52 -0.40 5.49 19.18
N GLY A 53 0.45 6.14 19.96
CA GLY A 53 1.71 5.57 20.44
C GLY A 53 2.89 5.68 19.47
N TRP A 54 2.67 6.13 18.23
CA TRP A 54 3.69 6.30 17.19
C TRP A 54 3.52 7.63 16.46
N PRO A 55 4.59 8.19 15.87
CA PRO A 55 4.53 9.47 15.17
C PRO A 55 3.63 9.51 13.93
N LYS A 56 3.34 8.35 13.30
CA LYS A 56 2.40 8.26 12.18
C LYS A 56 1.57 6.98 12.27
N PRO A 57 0.33 7.00 11.74
CA PRO A 57 -0.53 5.83 11.68
C PRO A 57 0.03 4.75 10.75
N SER A 58 -0.31 3.49 11.03
CA SER A 58 0.02 2.36 10.17
C SER A 58 -0.95 1.19 10.35
N LEU A 59 -1.06 0.35 9.33
CA LEU A 59 -1.77 -0.93 9.41
C LEU A 59 -0.76 -2.03 9.72
N TYR A 60 -0.93 -2.71 10.86
CA TYR A 60 -0.07 -3.81 11.28
C TYR A 60 -0.77 -4.72 12.30
N PRO A 61 -0.51 -6.04 12.28
CA PRO A 61 0.08 -6.78 11.14
C PRO A 61 -0.88 -6.79 9.95
N ILE A 62 -0.43 -7.31 8.79
CA ILE A 62 -1.34 -7.72 7.72
C ILE A 62 -1.32 -9.24 7.68
N LEU A 63 -2.45 -9.86 8.01
CA LEU A 63 -2.55 -11.31 8.17
C LEU A 63 -3.43 -11.95 7.09
N ASP A 64 -3.02 -13.12 6.63
CA ASP A 64 -3.90 -14.00 5.87
C ASP A 64 -4.88 -14.74 6.81
N ALA A 65 -5.84 -15.45 6.23
CA ALA A 65 -6.85 -16.23 6.97
C ALA A 65 -6.27 -17.33 7.89
N ASP A 66 -5.06 -17.80 7.60
CA ASP A 66 -4.34 -18.79 8.43
C ASP A 66 -3.37 -18.15 9.45
N GLY A 67 -3.36 -16.82 9.57
CA GLY A 67 -2.47 -16.08 10.48
C GLY A 67 -1.07 -15.81 9.93
N THR A 68 -0.80 -16.15 8.67
CA THR A 68 0.49 -15.83 8.02
C THR A 68 0.59 -14.31 7.83
N SER A 69 1.68 -13.70 8.32
CA SER A 69 1.92 -12.26 8.16
C SER A 69 2.58 -11.94 6.82
N TYR A 70 2.06 -10.93 6.13
CA TYR A 70 2.66 -10.31 4.94
C TYR A 70 3.64 -9.20 5.29
N THR A 71 3.61 -8.71 6.54
CA THR A 71 4.42 -7.57 6.99
C THR A 71 5.49 -8.01 7.99
N ARG A 72 6.56 -7.22 8.08
CA ARG A 72 7.60 -7.38 9.09
C ARG A 72 7.05 -7.08 10.49
N ASP A 73 7.54 -7.81 11.51
CA ASP A 73 7.13 -7.62 12.91
C ASP A 73 7.78 -6.41 13.57
N PHE A 74 9.10 -6.22 13.32
CA PHE A 74 9.83 -5.09 13.91
C PHE A 74 9.32 -3.73 13.35
N PRO A 75 9.15 -2.68 14.19
CA PRO A 75 9.49 -2.58 15.61
C PRO A 75 8.35 -2.92 16.58
N PHE A 76 7.16 -3.30 16.11
CA PHE A 76 6.01 -3.61 16.96
C PHE A 76 6.26 -4.81 17.85
N GLN A 77 6.91 -5.83 17.28
CA GLN A 77 7.30 -7.05 17.99
C GLN A 77 8.78 -7.35 17.73
N LYS A 78 9.45 -7.92 18.73
CA LYS A 78 10.81 -8.41 18.55
C LYS A 78 10.75 -9.79 17.90
N ASN A 79 11.30 -9.90 16.70
CA ASN A 79 11.47 -11.15 15.99
C ASN A 79 12.98 -11.39 15.76
N PRO A 80 13.59 -12.42 16.39
CA PRO A 80 15.03 -12.68 16.25
C PRO A 80 15.46 -12.99 14.80
N ALA A 81 14.53 -13.42 13.94
CA ALA A 81 14.79 -13.69 12.53
C ALA A 81 14.87 -12.42 11.68
N GLU A 82 14.44 -11.29 12.22
CA GLU A 82 14.39 -10.02 11.51
C GLU A 82 15.58 -9.12 11.83
N VAL A 83 16.01 -8.33 10.84
CA VAL A 83 17.02 -7.29 11.03
C VAL A 83 16.35 -6.04 11.59
N PRO A 84 16.72 -5.57 12.80
CA PRO A 84 16.19 -4.33 13.37
C PRO A 84 16.82 -3.11 12.68
N ASP A 85 16.19 -2.68 11.59
CA ASP A 85 16.55 -1.50 10.81
C ASP A 85 15.33 -0.63 10.54
N HIS A 86 15.51 0.68 10.31
CA HIS A 86 14.46 1.62 9.93
C HIS A 86 13.19 1.46 10.79
N ASP A 87 13.25 1.85 12.05
CA ASP A 87 12.17 1.73 13.04
C ASP A 87 10.89 2.42 12.59
N TRP A 88 11.01 3.40 11.70
CA TRP A 88 9.91 4.13 11.09
C TRP A 88 9.23 3.42 9.93
N HIS A 89 9.72 2.27 9.45
CA HIS A 89 9.07 1.44 8.44
C HIS A 89 8.17 0.40 9.11
N ARG A 90 6.88 0.70 9.27
CA ARG A 90 5.93 -0.11 10.03
C ARG A 90 4.72 -0.54 9.22
N GLY A 91 4.56 -1.83 8.96
CA GLY A 91 3.41 -2.38 8.27
C GLY A 91 3.11 -1.69 6.93
N VAL A 92 1.91 -1.14 6.77
CA VAL A 92 1.48 -0.31 5.64
C VAL A 92 1.22 1.11 6.13
N TRP A 93 1.81 2.13 5.48
CA TRP A 93 1.64 3.53 5.89
C TRP A 93 1.70 4.49 4.69
N PHE A 94 1.21 5.71 4.92
CA PHE A 94 1.34 6.83 3.99
C PHE A 94 2.01 8.01 4.70
N ALA A 95 3.11 8.52 4.14
CA ALA A 95 3.85 9.66 4.69
C ALA A 95 4.79 10.26 3.62
N HIS A 96 5.40 11.42 3.91
CA HIS A 96 6.35 12.05 3.00
C HIS A 96 7.49 12.72 3.77
N GLY A 97 8.72 12.60 3.25
CA GLY A 97 9.94 13.05 3.92
C GLY A 97 10.23 14.55 3.78
N ALA A 98 9.44 15.29 2.99
CA ALA A 98 9.67 16.74 2.78
C ALA A 98 8.37 17.49 2.59
N VAL A 99 7.66 17.83 3.67
CA VAL A 99 6.42 18.62 3.64
C VAL A 99 6.73 20.02 4.19
N ASN A 100 6.76 21.05 3.33
CA ASN A 100 7.25 22.37 3.69
C ASN A 100 8.61 22.35 4.41
N GLY A 101 9.51 21.43 3.97
CA GLY A 101 10.82 21.25 4.56
C GLY A 101 10.86 20.39 5.85
N HIS A 102 9.73 19.88 6.31
CA HIS A 102 9.67 18.99 7.48
C HIS A 102 9.60 17.52 7.05
N ASP A 103 10.39 16.68 7.71
CA ASP A 103 10.38 15.22 7.50
C ASP A 103 9.29 14.57 8.36
N LEU A 104 8.28 13.96 7.69
CA LEU A 104 7.22 13.19 8.34
C LEU A 104 7.30 11.69 8.00
N TRP A 105 8.33 11.28 7.26
CA TRP A 105 8.60 9.88 6.97
C TRP A 105 9.46 9.21 8.03
N ARG A 106 10.62 9.83 8.32
CA ARG A 106 11.53 9.35 9.35
C ARG A 106 11.05 9.77 10.73
N GLU A 107 11.50 9.06 11.74
CA GLU A 107 11.16 9.31 13.14
C GLU A 107 12.46 9.43 13.95
N ILE A 108 13.15 10.53 13.73
CA ILE A 108 14.45 10.83 14.31
C ILE A 108 14.29 12.08 15.20
N PRO A 109 14.06 11.93 16.52
CA PRO A 109 13.75 13.05 17.41
C PRO A 109 14.79 14.18 17.37
N GLU A 110 16.08 13.83 17.24
CA GLU A 110 17.19 14.81 17.19
C GLU A 110 17.11 15.68 15.93
N LYS A 111 16.44 15.23 14.87
CA LYS A 111 16.23 15.97 13.61
C LYS A 111 14.92 16.74 13.58
N LYS A 112 14.19 16.78 14.71
CA LYS A 112 12.90 17.48 14.80
C LYS A 112 11.93 17.06 13.72
N THR A 113 11.77 15.74 13.54
CA THR A 113 10.82 15.18 12.59
C THR A 113 9.38 15.48 13.02
N GLY A 114 8.48 15.64 12.03
CA GLY A 114 7.06 15.87 12.26
C GLY A 114 6.29 14.60 12.57
N ARG A 115 4.97 14.74 12.64
CA ARG A 115 4.07 13.61 12.91
C ARG A 115 2.77 13.72 12.15
N ILE A 116 2.09 12.58 11.95
CA ILE A 116 0.76 12.49 11.36
C ILE A 116 -0.18 11.96 12.45
N VAL A 117 -1.17 12.76 12.81
CA VAL A 117 -2.06 12.50 13.95
C VAL A 117 -3.48 12.29 13.47
N LEU A 118 -4.12 11.20 13.92
CA LEU A 118 -5.53 10.99 13.68
C LEU A 118 -6.35 12.11 14.35
N ASP A 119 -7.10 12.85 13.55
CA ASP A 119 -7.98 13.91 14.00
C ASP A 119 -9.40 13.38 14.26
N THR A 120 -9.96 12.65 13.28
CA THR A 120 -11.33 12.19 13.34
C THR A 120 -11.51 10.89 12.56
N ILE A 121 -12.26 9.96 13.14
CA ILE A 121 -12.82 8.81 12.43
C ILE A 121 -14.14 9.25 11.81
N LEU A 122 -14.17 9.46 10.50
CA LEU A 122 -15.33 9.95 9.76
C LEU A 122 -16.36 8.86 9.53
N GLU A 123 -15.91 7.63 9.24
CA GLU A 123 -16.79 6.49 8.98
C GLU A 123 -16.08 5.18 9.33
N THR A 124 -16.83 4.24 9.89
CA THR A 124 -16.53 2.81 9.87
C THR A 124 -17.75 2.09 9.35
N ARG A 125 -17.62 1.34 8.26
CA ARG A 125 -18.73 0.59 7.67
C ARG A 125 -18.31 -0.85 7.44
N ASP A 126 -18.97 -1.75 8.15
CA ASP A 126 -18.79 -3.20 8.02
C ASP A 126 -19.42 -3.73 6.74
N GLY A 127 -19.07 -4.93 6.32
CA GLY A 127 -19.66 -5.64 5.19
C GLY A 127 -18.67 -6.42 4.33
N SER A 128 -19.11 -6.92 3.19
CA SER A 128 -18.25 -7.63 2.22
C SER A 128 -17.16 -6.76 1.62
N GLY A 129 -17.35 -5.43 1.63
CA GLY A 129 -16.35 -4.41 1.36
C GLY A 129 -16.34 -3.43 2.52
N GLY A 130 -15.47 -3.67 3.52
CA GLY A 130 -15.33 -2.80 4.69
C GLY A 130 -14.74 -1.44 4.29
N VAL A 131 -15.25 -0.35 4.90
CA VAL A 131 -14.76 1.01 4.65
C VAL A 131 -14.40 1.69 5.96
N LEU A 132 -13.21 2.28 5.98
CA LEU A 132 -12.72 3.14 7.04
C LEU A 132 -12.36 4.49 6.43
N ARG A 133 -13.01 5.58 6.90
CA ARG A 133 -12.70 6.95 6.49
C ARG A 133 -12.17 7.74 7.67
N LEU A 134 -11.05 8.42 7.47
CA LEU A 134 -10.25 9.05 8.50
C LEU A 134 -9.87 10.46 8.05
N ARG A 135 -9.67 11.35 9.01
CA ARG A 135 -9.00 12.64 8.81
C ARG A 135 -7.78 12.72 9.69
N HIS A 136 -6.67 13.24 9.13
CA HIS A 136 -5.43 13.45 9.87
C HIS A 136 -4.99 14.91 9.79
N ARG A 137 -4.19 15.31 10.79
CA ARG A 137 -3.35 16.49 10.75
C ARG A 137 -1.90 16.06 10.56
N TRP A 138 -1.23 16.71 9.64
CA TRP A 138 0.20 16.57 9.44
C TRP A 138 0.87 17.73 10.12
N GLU A 139 1.61 17.45 11.16
CA GLU A 139 2.15 18.45 12.09
C GLU A 139 3.68 18.48 12.01
N ALA A 140 4.24 19.68 12.00
CA ALA A 140 5.66 19.90 12.23
C ALA A 140 6.01 19.49 13.67
N HIS A 141 7.30 19.43 13.99
CA HIS A 141 7.77 19.07 15.31
C HIS A 141 7.24 19.98 16.43
N ASP A 142 7.02 21.27 16.15
CA ASP A 142 6.43 22.25 17.07
C ASP A 142 4.89 22.22 17.12
N ALA A 143 4.27 21.20 16.56
CA ALA A 143 2.85 20.97 16.45
C ALA A 143 2.12 21.98 15.50
N LYS A 144 2.84 22.78 14.71
CA LYS A 144 2.23 23.58 13.65
C LYS A 144 1.63 22.64 12.60
N ILE A 145 0.35 22.84 12.27
CA ILE A 145 -0.31 22.06 11.20
C ILE A 145 0.22 22.53 9.84
N LEU A 146 0.76 21.58 9.07
CA LEU A 146 1.28 21.81 7.72
C LEU A 146 0.18 21.60 6.68
N LEU A 147 -0.58 20.51 6.82
CA LEU A 147 -1.72 20.15 5.99
C LEU A 147 -2.66 19.22 6.74
N THR A 148 -3.83 18.97 6.18
CA THR A 148 -4.72 17.87 6.61
C THR A 148 -4.91 16.88 5.47
N ASP A 149 -5.32 15.66 5.78
CA ASP A 149 -5.78 14.73 4.76
C ASP A 149 -7.14 14.11 5.11
N GLU A 150 -7.81 13.60 4.09
CA GLU A 150 -8.85 12.59 4.22
C GLU A 150 -8.37 11.30 3.58
N THR A 151 -8.32 10.23 4.39
CA THR A 151 -7.92 8.90 3.97
C THR A 151 -9.13 7.99 3.93
N VAL A 152 -9.29 7.24 2.83
CA VAL A 152 -10.31 6.19 2.69
C VAL A 152 -9.60 4.86 2.45
N ILE A 153 -9.83 3.92 3.36
CA ILE A 153 -9.33 2.55 3.24
C ILE A 153 -10.53 1.64 2.97
N ARG A 154 -10.47 0.86 1.87
CA ARG A 154 -11.46 -0.16 1.56
C ARG A 154 -10.79 -1.51 1.59
N ILE A 155 -11.43 -2.49 2.23
CA ILE A 155 -10.85 -3.83 2.42
C ILE A 155 -11.87 -4.85 1.97
N GLN A 156 -11.42 -5.79 1.14
CA GLN A 156 -12.26 -6.92 0.71
C GLN A 156 -11.43 -8.18 0.50
N ARG A 157 -12.03 -9.33 0.83
CA ARG A 157 -11.48 -10.65 0.46
C ARG A 157 -11.99 -11.00 -0.92
N THR A 158 -11.09 -11.52 -1.76
CA THR A 158 -11.40 -12.01 -3.12
C THR A 158 -10.73 -13.35 -3.37
N ALA A 159 -11.03 -13.99 -4.50
CA ALA A 159 -10.33 -15.20 -4.92
C ALA A 159 -8.83 -14.97 -5.21
N ALA A 160 -8.44 -13.73 -5.54
CA ALA A 160 -7.04 -13.35 -5.78
C ALA A 160 -6.26 -13.06 -4.49
N GLY A 161 -6.95 -12.98 -3.34
CA GLY A 161 -6.36 -12.63 -2.05
C GLY A 161 -7.13 -11.50 -1.36
N THR A 162 -6.49 -10.81 -0.43
CA THR A 162 -7.08 -9.63 0.21
C THR A 162 -6.66 -8.37 -0.52
N ILE A 163 -7.63 -7.58 -0.93
CA ILE A 163 -7.42 -6.27 -1.57
C ILE A 163 -7.62 -5.18 -0.51
N LEU A 164 -6.70 -4.24 -0.47
CA LEU A 164 -6.76 -3.02 0.34
C LEU A 164 -6.56 -1.81 -0.56
N ASP A 165 -7.64 -1.06 -0.80
CA ASP A 165 -7.56 0.22 -1.48
C ASP A 165 -7.27 1.32 -0.48
N TYR A 166 -6.32 2.19 -0.81
CA TYR A 166 -5.88 3.30 0.01
C TYR A 166 -5.91 4.60 -0.80
N GLU A 167 -6.92 5.43 -0.56
CA GLU A 167 -7.07 6.73 -1.18
C GLU A 167 -6.77 7.83 -0.17
N VAL A 168 -5.89 8.76 -0.54
CA VAL A 168 -5.54 9.91 0.30
C VAL A 168 -5.77 11.19 -0.48
N THR A 169 -6.55 12.11 0.10
CA THR A 169 -6.70 13.48 -0.39
C THR A 169 -5.99 14.44 0.55
N LEU A 170 -4.79 14.88 0.17
CA LEU A 170 -4.03 15.91 0.87
C LEU A 170 -4.68 17.27 0.63
N ARG A 171 -4.82 18.09 1.68
CA ARG A 171 -5.49 19.43 1.62
C ARG A 171 -4.60 20.51 2.22
N ALA A 172 -4.31 21.53 1.43
CA ALA A 172 -3.53 22.69 1.83
C ALA A 172 -4.38 23.69 2.63
N THR A 173 -4.88 23.27 3.81
CA THR A 173 -5.84 24.04 4.64
C THR A 173 -5.21 25.18 5.44
N HIS A 174 -3.89 25.20 5.60
CA HIS A 174 -3.15 26.17 6.42
C HIS A 174 -2.13 27.00 5.60
N GLY A 175 -2.37 27.17 4.33
CA GLY A 175 -1.48 27.82 3.39
C GLY A 175 -1.05 26.88 2.28
N ALA A 176 -0.22 27.34 1.34
CA ALA A 176 0.34 26.48 0.30
C ALA A 176 1.26 25.41 0.89
N VAL A 177 1.26 24.23 0.29
CA VAL A 177 2.04 23.07 0.75
C VAL A 177 2.99 22.63 -0.36
N THR A 178 4.27 22.63 -0.09
CA THR A 178 5.29 22.01 -0.95
C THR A 178 5.55 20.58 -0.49
N LEU A 179 5.25 19.62 -1.36
CA LEU A 179 5.73 18.26 -1.27
C LEU A 179 7.08 18.22 -1.99
N GLY A 180 8.18 18.25 -1.22
CA GLY A 180 9.54 18.41 -1.74
C GLY A 180 10.09 17.10 -2.31
N ASP A 181 11.10 17.24 -3.16
CA ASP A 181 11.80 16.14 -3.79
C ASP A 181 12.60 15.34 -2.73
N THR A 182 12.29 14.08 -2.61
CA THR A 182 12.99 13.13 -1.72
C THR A 182 12.65 11.70 -2.10
N GLU A 183 13.59 10.77 -1.92
CA GLU A 183 13.29 9.32 -2.08
C GLU A 183 12.33 8.79 -0.99
N GLU A 184 12.17 9.50 0.13
CA GLU A 184 11.40 9.11 1.31
C GLU A 184 9.90 9.47 1.16
N GLY A 185 9.14 8.66 0.48
CA GLY A 185 7.69 8.83 0.19
C GLY A 185 7.17 7.70 -0.69
N THR A 186 5.91 7.60 -0.87
CA THR A 186 4.78 8.15 -0.09
C THR A 186 3.90 7.03 0.44
N MET A 187 3.35 6.14 -0.43
CA MET A 187 2.58 4.96 -0.05
C MET A 187 3.51 3.78 0.08
N ALA A 188 3.57 3.17 1.25
CA ALA A 188 4.60 2.17 1.51
C ALA A 188 4.10 0.97 2.30
N VAL A 189 4.81 -0.15 2.11
CA VAL A 189 4.70 -1.36 2.92
C VAL A 189 6.08 -1.91 3.25
N ARG A 190 6.27 -2.30 4.52
CA ARG A 190 7.42 -3.08 4.95
C ARG A 190 7.02 -4.54 5.02
N ILE A 191 7.53 -5.33 4.09
CA ILE A 191 7.14 -6.71 3.85
C ILE A 191 7.86 -7.69 4.79
N ASN A 192 7.28 -8.90 4.89
CA ASN A 192 7.84 -10.04 5.62
C ASN A 192 9.26 -10.39 5.15
N GLU A 193 10.11 -10.89 6.06
CA GLU A 193 11.48 -11.29 5.76
C GLU A 193 11.59 -12.33 4.62
N ALA A 194 10.64 -13.24 4.49
CA ALA A 194 10.63 -14.26 3.42
C ALA A 194 10.53 -13.67 2.00
N LEU A 195 10.02 -12.44 1.86
CA LEU A 195 9.87 -11.76 0.56
C LEU A 195 11.07 -10.88 0.20
N ARG A 196 12.12 -10.84 1.03
CA ARG A 196 13.28 -10.00 0.79
C ARG A 196 14.20 -10.60 -0.28
N VAL A 197 14.72 -9.73 -1.14
CA VAL A 197 15.74 -10.08 -2.14
C VAL A 197 17.10 -10.31 -1.47
N THR A 198 17.36 -9.58 -0.36
CA THR A 198 18.59 -9.77 0.43
C THR A 198 18.27 -9.79 1.91
N HIS A 199 19.01 -10.60 2.66
CA HIS A 199 19.01 -10.65 4.12
C HIS A 199 20.26 -10.00 4.71
N GLY A 200 20.21 -9.71 6.01
CA GLY A 200 21.35 -9.15 6.75
C GLY A 200 21.57 -7.66 6.49
N LYS A 201 22.65 -7.13 7.06
CA LYS A 201 23.10 -5.73 6.94
C LYS A 201 24.58 -5.66 6.57
N ASN A 202 24.97 -4.64 5.83
CA ASN A 202 26.38 -4.32 5.57
C ASN A 202 27.19 -5.55 5.07
N LYS A 203 28.22 -5.94 5.84
CA LYS A 203 29.11 -7.06 5.50
C LYS A 203 28.42 -8.44 5.60
N ASP A 204 27.31 -8.54 6.35
CA ASP A 204 26.54 -9.78 6.51
C ASP A 204 25.41 -9.91 5.48
N LYS A 205 25.37 -9.02 4.48
CA LYS A 205 24.38 -9.05 3.42
C LYS A 205 24.55 -10.30 2.55
N ARG A 206 23.48 -11.07 2.42
CA ARG A 206 23.43 -12.32 1.66
C ARG A 206 22.17 -12.40 0.80
N PRO A 207 22.15 -13.20 -0.28
CA PRO A 207 20.94 -13.42 -1.06
C PRO A 207 19.78 -13.91 -0.19
N GLY A 208 18.59 -13.36 -0.43
CA GLY A 208 17.32 -13.85 0.08
C GLY A 208 16.66 -14.80 -0.93
N THR A 209 15.52 -15.32 -0.55
CA THR A 209 14.68 -16.19 -1.40
C THR A 209 13.54 -15.43 -2.07
N GLY A 210 13.32 -14.18 -1.67
CA GLY A 210 12.28 -13.33 -2.23
C GLY A 210 12.64 -12.78 -3.61
N ALA A 211 11.61 -12.43 -4.35
CA ALA A 211 11.68 -11.77 -5.65
C ALA A 211 11.03 -10.40 -5.55
N LEU A 212 11.57 -9.44 -6.29
CA LEU A 212 11.02 -8.10 -6.46
C LEU A 212 10.91 -7.85 -7.95
N VAL A 213 9.73 -7.42 -8.45
CA VAL A 213 9.48 -7.18 -9.86
C VAL A 213 8.53 -6.00 -10.03
N ASN A 214 8.69 -5.24 -11.12
CA ASN A 214 7.76 -4.18 -11.49
C ASN A 214 7.06 -4.46 -12.84
N ALA A 215 6.06 -3.64 -13.16
CA ALA A 215 5.28 -3.75 -14.40
C ALA A 215 6.13 -3.64 -15.69
N ALA A 216 7.30 -3.02 -15.62
CA ALA A 216 8.22 -2.89 -16.77
C ALA A 216 9.12 -4.12 -16.96
N GLY A 217 9.07 -5.09 -16.03
CA GLY A 217 9.88 -6.31 -16.07
C GLY A 217 11.24 -6.18 -15.38
N ASP A 218 11.58 -5.05 -14.77
CA ASP A 218 12.76 -4.93 -13.94
C ASP A 218 12.65 -5.85 -12.72
N ARG A 219 13.77 -6.46 -12.30
CA ARG A 219 13.80 -7.42 -11.19
C ARG A 219 14.91 -7.12 -10.19
N GLY A 220 14.61 -7.35 -8.91
CA GLY A 220 15.54 -7.19 -7.79
C GLY A 220 15.99 -5.74 -7.59
N ILE A 221 17.25 -5.52 -7.26
CA ILE A 221 17.83 -4.20 -6.95
C ILE A 221 17.57 -3.14 -8.05
N PRO A 222 17.64 -3.45 -9.36
CA PRO A 222 17.33 -2.51 -10.43
C PRO A 222 15.92 -1.89 -10.44
N VAL A 223 14.96 -2.41 -9.68
CA VAL A 223 13.62 -1.84 -9.55
C VAL A 223 13.64 -0.46 -8.89
N TRP A 224 14.61 -0.22 -8.00
CA TRP A 224 14.76 1.07 -7.34
C TRP A 224 14.93 2.22 -8.35
N GLY A 225 14.17 3.28 -8.16
CA GLY A 225 14.20 4.49 -9.00
C GLY A 225 13.58 4.32 -10.39
N LYS A 226 13.03 3.15 -10.73
CA LYS A 226 12.33 2.94 -11.99
C LYS A 226 10.87 3.37 -11.90
N ARG A 227 10.32 3.77 -13.04
CA ARG A 227 8.90 4.10 -13.16
C ARG A 227 8.12 2.88 -13.64
N ALA A 228 7.05 2.55 -12.96
CA ALA A 228 6.17 1.45 -13.33
C ALA A 228 4.79 1.63 -12.68
N ALA A 229 3.78 1.00 -13.24
CA ALA A 229 2.40 1.07 -12.75
C ALA A 229 2.14 0.25 -11.49
N TRP A 230 2.93 -0.78 -11.24
CA TRP A 230 2.89 -1.60 -10.04
C TRP A 230 4.26 -2.22 -9.74
N CYS A 231 4.42 -2.61 -8.49
CA CYS A 231 5.57 -3.37 -8.01
C CYS A 231 5.08 -4.51 -7.11
N ASP A 232 5.67 -5.69 -7.27
CA ASP A 232 5.35 -6.91 -6.50
C ASP A 232 6.60 -7.45 -5.81
N ALA A 233 6.42 -7.92 -4.59
CA ALA A 233 7.41 -8.70 -3.88
C ALA A 233 6.79 -10.01 -3.42
N SER A 234 7.39 -11.13 -3.79
CA SER A 234 6.92 -12.47 -3.43
C SER A 234 8.07 -13.39 -3.00
N GLY A 235 7.77 -14.42 -2.22
CA GLY A 235 8.81 -15.35 -1.76
C GLY A 235 8.24 -16.55 -0.98
N PRO A 236 9.02 -17.63 -0.86
CA PRO A 236 8.62 -18.83 -0.15
C PRO A 236 8.76 -18.65 1.36
N LEU A 237 7.74 -19.09 2.09
CA LEU A 237 7.77 -19.30 3.53
C LEU A 237 8.57 -20.58 3.86
N ALA A 238 8.86 -20.78 5.14
CA ALA A 238 9.59 -21.97 5.60
C ALA A 238 8.87 -23.31 5.30
N ASP A 239 7.55 -23.27 5.14
CA ASP A 239 6.72 -24.43 4.77
C ASP A 239 6.58 -24.63 3.25
N GLY A 240 7.26 -23.84 2.45
CA GLY A 240 7.27 -23.89 0.99
C GLY A 240 6.12 -23.15 0.29
N ARG A 241 5.14 -22.65 1.03
CA ARG A 241 4.09 -21.79 0.45
C ARG A 241 4.70 -20.47 -0.02
N VAL A 242 4.32 -20.00 -1.20
CA VAL A 242 4.71 -18.69 -1.70
C VAL A 242 3.61 -17.68 -1.40
N ILE A 243 4.00 -16.55 -0.82
CA ILE A 243 3.14 -15.40 -0.59
C ILE A 243 3.70 -14.16 -1.28
N GLY A 244 2.88 -13.14 -1.50
CA GLY A 244 3.33 -11.91 -2.14
C GLY A 244 2.49 -10.70 -1.76
N VAL A 245 3.10 -9.53 -1.96
CA VAL A 245 2.49 -8.21 -1.78
C VAL A 245 2.71 -7.40 -3.04
N ALA A 246 1.63 -7.11 -3.75
CA ALA A 246 1.67 -6.15 -4.86
C ALA A 246 1.16 -4.79 -4.40
N LEU A 247 1.86 -3.74 -4.78
CA LEU A 247 1.42 -2.35 -4.63
C LEU A 247 1.21 -1.76 -6.02
N LEU A 248 -0.02 -1.32 -6.29
CA LEU A 248 -0.46 -0.75 -7.55
C LEU A 248 -0.78 0.73 -7.34
N GLU A 249 -0.45 1.57 -8.31
CA GLU A 249 -0.89 2.95 -8.33
C GLU A 249 -1.93 3.19 -9.43
N HIS A 250 -2.90 4.07 -9.16
CA HIS A 250 -3.97 4.34 -10.12
C HIS A 250 -3.48 5.22 -11.28
N PRO A 251 -3.88 4.96 -12.55
CA PRO A 251 -3.45 5.77 -13.70
C PRO A 251 -3.80 7.27 -13.62
N GLN A 252 -4.79 7.64 -12.81
CA GLN A 252 -5.16 9.04 -12.57
C GLN A 252 -4.29 9.73 -11.51
N ASN A 253 -3.35 9.03 -10.90
CA ASN A 253 -2.43 9.63 -9.95
C ASN A 253 -1.51 10.66 -10.61
N PHE A 254 -1.18 11.66 -9.83
CA PHE A 254 -0.17 12.64 -10.21
C PHE A 254 1.16 11.96 -10.57
N ARG A 255 1.68 12.25 -11.76
CA ARG A 255 2.91 11.67 -12.32
C ARG A 255 2.87 10.15 -12.54
N HIS A 256 1.71 9.60 -12.89
CA HIS A 256 1.64 8.20 -13.33
C HIS A 256 2.50 7.94 -14.60
N PRO A 257 3.19 6.79 -14.73
CA PRO A 257 3.55 5.87 -13.68
C PRO A 257 4.59 6.46 -12.72
N THR A 258 4.47 6.11 -11.43
CA THR A 258 5.34 6.64 -10.37
C THR A 258 6.75 6.05 -10.37
N TRP A 259 7.69 6.68 -9.65
CA TRP A 259 8.97 6.05 -9.30
C TRP A 259 8.79 5.12 -8.09
N TRP A 260 9.64 4.09 -8.03
CA TRP A 260 9.60 3.11 -6.96
C TRP A 260 10.80 3.23 -6.03
N HIS A 261 10.55 3.61 -4.78
CA HIS A 261 11.50 3.38 -3.69
C HIS A 261 11.32 1.94 -3.19
N ALA A 262 11.63 0.98 -4.06
CA ALA A 262 11.55 -0.44 -3.77
C ALA A 262 12.96 -0.98 -3.50
N ARG A 263 13.14 -1.53 -2.29
CA ARG A 263 14.46 -1.90 -1.78
C ARG A 263 14.55 -3.39 -1.53
N ASP A 264 15.71 -3.92 -1.82
CA ASP A 264 16.07 -5.33 -1.65
C ASP A 264 15.93 -5.84 -0.20
N TYR A 265 15.91 -4.93 0.77
CA TYR A 265 15.71 -5.23 2.19
C TYR A 265 14.22 -5.23 2.61
N GLY A 266 13.29 -5.20 1.68
CA GLY A 266 11.86 -5.39 1.95
C GLY A 266 11.04 -4.11 2.16
N LEU A 267 11.43 -2.98 1.55
CA LEU A 267 10.58 -1.82 1.41
C LEU A 267 9.98 -1.81 0.00
N LEU A 268 8.66 -1.67 -0.12
CA LEU A 268 7.98 -1.24 -1.33
C LEU A 268 7.35 0.13 -1.07
N SER A 269 7.72 1.14 -1.86
CA SER A 269 7.10 2.46 -1.78
C SER A 269 6.91 3.07 -3.16
N ALA A 270 5.68 3.53 -3.42
CA ALA A 270 5.30 4.30 -4.59
C ALA A 270 5.49 5.78 -4.29
N ASN A 271 6.38 6.47 -5.02
CA ASN A 271 6.76 7.85 -4.72
C ASN A 271 6.76 8.76 -5.95
N PRO A 272 5.77 9.64 -6.13
CA PRO A 272 5.72 10.56 -7.27
C PRO A 272 6.60 11.82 -7.11
N PHE A 273 7.34 11.98 -6.02
CA PHE A 273 8.07 13.22 -5.69
C PHE A 273 9.59 13.07 -5.66
N GLY A 274 10.16 11.86 -5.66
CA GLY A 274 11.60 11.62 -5.51
C GLY A 274 12.40 11.70 -6.82
N ARG A 275 12.07 12.61 -7.72
CA ARG A 275 12.66 12.66 -9.07
C ARG A 275 14.16 12.91 -9.07
N HIS A 276 14.65 13.82 -8.24
CA HIS A 276 16.07 14.14 -8.12
C HIS A 276 16.90 12.89 -7.79
N ASP A 277 16.48 12.13 -6.78
CA ASP A 277 17.21 10.95 -6.34
C ASP A 277 17.10 9.80 -7.34
N PHE A 278 15.90 9.53 -7.85
CA PHE A 278 15.63 8.41 -8.74
C PHE A 278 16.23 8.57 -10.14
N GLU A 279 16.24 9.79 -10.68
CA GLU A 279 16.84 10.12 -11.98
C GLU A 279 18.29 10.62 -11.83
N LYS A 280 18.82 10.69 -10.60
CA LYS A 280 20.20 11.13 -10.28
C LYS A 280 20.52 12.53 -10.81
N LEU A 281 19.59 13.45 -10.65
CA LEU A 281 19.67 14.85 -11.15
C LEU A 281 20.46 15.72 -10.17
N LYS A 282 21.78 15.56 -10.09
CA LYS A 282 22.66 16.18 -9.08
C LYS A 282 22.50 17.68 -8.91
N ASP A 283 22.22 18.39 -10.00
CA ASP A 283 22.12 19.85 -10.02
C ASP A 283 20.67 20.38 -9.96
N GLN A 284 19.69 19.49 -9.71
CA GLN A 284 18.26 19.83 -9.67
C GLN A 284 17.57 19.24 -8.42
N PRO A 285 17.93 19.71 -7.21
CA PRO A 285 17.45 19.11 -5.96
C PRO A 285 15.94 19.28 -5.71
N THR A 286 15.26 20.08 -6.52
CA THR A 286 13.81 20.35 -6.43
C THR A 286 13.04 19.89 -7.67
N ALA A 287 13.66 19.07 -8.55
CA ALA A 287 13.04 18.62 -9.80
C ALA A 287 11.74 17.84 -9.60
N GLY A 288 11.58 17.20 -8.43
CA GLY A 288 10.41 16.47 -8.01
C GLY A 288 9.42 17.24 -7.14
N ASP A 289 9.71 18.49 -6.78
CA ASP A 289 8.81 19.31 -5.95
C ASP A 289 7.42 19.43 -6.58
N HIS A 290 6.42 19.48 -5.73
CA HIS A 290 5.05 19.79 -6.11
C HIS A 290 4.40 20.71 -5.08
N VAL A 291 3.82 21.80 -5.55
CA VAL A 291 3.11 22.76 -4.70
C VAL A 291 1.60 22.55 -4.82
N ILE A 292 0.95 22.25 -3.71
CA ILE A 292 -0.51 22.33 -3.58
C ILE A 292 -0.81 23.79 -3.16
N PRO A 293 -1.51 24.57 -3.98
CA PRO A 293 -1.81 25.96 -3.62
C PRO A 293 -2.74 26.03 -2.40
N ALA A 294 -2.72 27.15 -1.69
CA ALA A 294 -3.59 27.36 -0.53
C ALA A 294 -5.06 27.09 -0.87
N GLY A 295 -5.73 26.27 -0.08
CA GLY A 295 -7.08 25.79 -0.32
C GLY A 295 -7.21 24.67 -1.38
N GLY A 296 -6.12 24.33 -2.06
CA GLY A 296 -6.06 23.25 -3.04
C GLY A 296 -5.95 21.87 -2.41
N SER A 297 -6.02 20.85 -3.26
CA SER A 297 -5.87 19.44 -2.82
C SER A 297 -5.19 18.58 -3.88
N LEU A 298 -4.62 17.47 -3.44
CA LEU A 298 -4.05 16.40 -4.27
C LEU A 298 -4.57 15.06 -3.79
N THR A 299 -5.20 14.29 -4.68
CA THR A 299 -5.65 12.93 -4.38
C THR A 299 -4.71 11.91 -5.01
N LEU A 300 -4.33 10.91 -4.23
CA LEU A 300 -3.53 9.77 -4.64
C LEU A 300 -4.27 8.48 -4.28
N ARG A 301 -4.28 7.51 -5.20
CA ARG A 301 -5.00 6.24 -5.07
C ARG A 301 -4.05 5.09 -5.28
N TYR A 302 -4.11 4.13 -4.37
CA TYR A 302 -3.28 2.94 -4.38
C TYR A 302 -4.10 1.70 -4.06
N ARG A 303 -3.66 0.54 -4.58
CA ARG A 303 -4.21 -0.76 -4.24
C ARG A 303 -3.09 -1.68 -3.80
N LEU A 304 -3.20 -2.23 -2.59
CA LEU A 304 -2.36 -3.33 -2.15
C LEU A 304 -3.12 -4.65 -2.32
N ILE A 305 -2.42 -5.66 -2.81
CA ILE A 305 -2.96 -7.02 -2.98
C ILE A 305 -2.05 -7.96 -2.20
N PHE A 306 -2.62 -8.61 -1.20
CA PHE A 306 -1.95 -9.63 -0.39
C PHE A 306 -2.37 -10.98 -0.93
N HIS A 307 -1.44 -11.71 -1.58
CA HIS A 307 -1.78 -12.84 -2.44
C HIS A 307 -0.92 -14.08 -2.16
N ARG A 308 -1.36 -15.21 -2.71
CA ARG A 308 -0.60 -16.45 -2.80
C ARG A 308 0.11 -16.53 -4.14
N GLY A 309 1.26 -17.21 -4.16
CA GLY A 309 2.07 -17.36 -5.37
C GLY A 309 2.89 -16.10 -5.70
N ASP A 310 3.53 -16.11 -6.88
CA ASP A 310 4.25 -14.99 -7.47
C ASP A 310 3.33 -14.07 -8.27
N GLU A 311 3.91 -13.00 -8.84
CA GLU A 311 3.19 -12.00 -9.64
C GLU A 311 2.42 -12.58 -10.84
N LYS A 312 2.91 -13.70 -11.39
CA LYS A 312 2.29 -14.35 -12.55
C LYS A 312 1.11 -15.22 -12.15
N SER A 313 1.31 -16.10 -11.16
CA SER A 313 0.26 -16.97 -10.63
C SER A 313 -0.87 -16.18 -9.98
N ALA A 314 -0.55 -15.06 -9.32
CA ALA A 314 -1.53 -14.11 -8.79
C ALA A 314 -2.16 -13.20 -9.87
N ARG A 315 -1.64 -13.22 -11.11
CA ARG A 315 -2.16 -12.41 -12.24
C ARG A 315 -2.18 -10.92 -11.95
N ILE A 316 -1.11 -10.40 -11.33
CA ILE A 316 -1.06 -8.98 -10.89
C ILE A 316 -1.28 -8.02 -12.06
N ALA A 317 -0.78 -8.32 -13.26
CA ALA A 317 -1.01 -7.49 -14.45
C ALA A 317 -2.49 -7.37 -14.82
N ASP A 318 -3.27 -8.46 -14.72
CA ASP A 318 -4.71 -8.45 -15.00
C ASP A 318 -5.48 -7.70 -13.91
N LEU A 319 -5.09 -7.88 -12.65
CA LEU A 319 -5.67 -7.15 -11.51
C LEU A 319 -5.39 -5.65 -11.62
N PHE A 320 -4.20 -5.27 -12.10
CA PHE A 320 -3.91 -3.87 -12.41
C PHE A 320 -4.79 -3.35 -13.55
N ALA A 321 -4.97 -4.10 -14.64
CA ALA A 321 -5.83 -3.68 -15.75
C ALA A 321 -7.28 -3.45 -15.30
N ALA A 322 -7.81 -4.30 -14.41
CA ALA A 322 -9.12 -4.12 -13.82
C ALA A 322 -9.18 -2.85 -12.93
N TYR A 323 -8.19 -2.65 -12.05
CA TYR A 323 -8.09 -1.48 -11.19
C TYR A 323 -7.97 -0.17 -11.99
N ALA A 324 -7.19 -0.18 -13.06
CA ALA A 324 -6.99 0.97 -13.94
C ALA A 324 -8.28 1.41 -14.68
N ALA A 325 -9.24 0.52 -14.84
CA ALA A 325 -10.53 0.80 -15.46
C ALA A 325 -11.57 1.38 -14.48
N GLU A 326 -11.32 1.34 -13.19
CA GLU A 326 -12.17 1.95 -12.16
C GLU A 326 -12.11 3.48 -12.27
N LYS A 327 -13.25 4.17 -11.97
CA LYS A 327 -13.35 5.65 -12.10
C LYS A 327 -13.08 6.36 -10.79
#